data_ba8f0fa3486bee400ff974ec4f329276
#
_entry.id   ba8f0fa3486bee400ff974ec4f329276
#
_cell.length_a   1.000
_cell.length_b   1.000
_cell.length_c   1.000
_cell.angle_alpha   90.00
_cell.angle_beta   90.00
_cell.angle_gamma   90.00
#
_symmetry.space_group_name_H-M   'P 1'
#
loop_
_entity.id
_entity.type
_entity.pdbx_description
1 polymer ?
#
loop_
_entity_poly.entity_id
_entity_poly.type
_entity_poly.pdbx_seq_one_letter_code
_entity_poly.pdbx_strand_id
1 'polypeptide(L)'
;MKEYDVVVIGGGHAGCEAAFAAARVGADVLLITLNMDHIAQMSCNPAVGGIAKGQVVREIDAMGGAQGFVTDAASIQFRMLNRTKGPAVWSPRSQCDKVVYQRAMKLLLEETPNLDILQAEATGFLVENGRITGVENQFGDRIPCRAVVVTTGTFLNGKLHYGMRNFPGGRAGDFPSNALSTALSGQLGLRIGRLKTGTPPRILAKTIDFSRMKLQEAEGQEEEFCCWSREQLPPLPHARRHDMPCHQVYSTEETAQIVRDNIQFSPMYQGVIKGIGTRYCPSFEDKVVRFPQHPVHLLSLIHISEPTRPISIS
;
A
#
# COMPACT_ATOMS: atom_id res chain seq x y z
N MET A 1 31.89 -5.54 8.09
CA MET A 1 30.58 -5.18 7.50
C MET A 1 30.25 -3.79 8.02
N LYS A 2 29.63 -2.90 7.22
CA LYS A 2 29.22 -1.56 7.68
C LYS A 2 28.20 -1.72 8.81
N GLU A 3 28.34 -0.92 9.87
CA GLU A 3 27.33 -0.80 10.92
C GLU A 3 26.35 0.31 10.52
N TYR A 4 25.05 0.08 10.74
CA TYR A 4 24.00 1.04 10.44
C TYR A 4 23.35 1.57 11.73
N ASP A 5 22.92 2.81 11.72
CA ASP A 5 22.11 3.34 12.81
C ASP A 5 20.73 2.68 12.81
N VAL A 6 20.15 2.53 11.62
CA VAL A 6 18.80 1.97 11.45
C VAL A 6 18.77 0.96 10.32
N VAL A 7 18.23 -0.22 10.57
CA VAL A 7 17.82 -1.17 9.52
C VAL A 7 16.30 -1.15 9.41
N VAL A 8 15.80 -0.90 8.19
CA VAL A 8 14.36 -0.95 7.87
C VAL A 8 14.07 -2.22 7.10
N ILE A 9 13.14 -3.05 7.58
CA ILE A 9 12.75 -4.30 6.94
C ILE A 9 11.41 -4.14 6.23
N GLY A 10 11.45 -4.19 4.90
CA GLY A 10 10.28 -4.11 4.01
C GLY A 10 10.22 -2.82 3.20
N GLY A 11 10.34 -2.92 1.88
CA GLY A 11 10.32 -1.80 0.92
C GLY A 11 8.91 -1.37 0.48
N GLY A 12 7.87 -1.57 1.33
CA GLY A 12 6.54 -0.99 1.12
C GLY A 12 6.47 0.48 1.49
N HIS A 13 5.29 1.12 1.37
CA HIS A 13 5.12 2.55 1.64
C HIS A 13 5.64 2.97 3.03
N ALA A 14 5.34 2.21 4.07
CA ALA A 14 5.79 2.51 5.43
C ALA A 14 7.31 2.39 5.59
N GLY A 15 7.93 1.40 4.93
CA GLY A 15 9.38 1.23 4.97
C GLY A 15 10.10 2.31 4.17
N CYS A 16 9.56 2.70 3.02
CA CYS A 16 10.11 3.83 2.24
C CYS A 16 10.11 5.12 3.08
N GLU A 17 8.99 5.43 3.75
CA GLU A 17 8.91 6.59 4.65
C GLU A 17 9.89 6.50 5.82
N ALA A 18 9.96 5.35 6.49
CA ALA A 18 10.86 5.16 7.62
C ALA A 18 12.34 5.31 7.20
N ALA A 19 12.72 4.71 6.07
CA ALA A 19 14.08 4.78 5.56
C ALA A 19 14.45 6.20 5.12
N PHE A 20 13.57 6.85 4.37
CA PHE A 20 13.76 8.22 3.91
C PHE A 20 13.87 9.20 5.08
N ALA A 21 12.95 9.13 6.05
CA ALA A 21 12.96 10.01 7.22
C ALA A 21 14.23 9.82 8.05
N ALA A 22 14.64 8.57 8.32
CA ALA A 22 15.85 8.28 9.11
C ALA A 22 17.11 8.80 8.42
N ALA A 23 17.24 8.60 7.10
CA ALA A 23 18.39 9.11 6.34
C ALA A 23 18.43 10.64 6.31
N ARG A 24 17.28 11.30 6.18
CA ARG A 24 17.22 12.77 6.18
C ARG A 24 17.60 13.42 7.50
N VAL A 25 17.42 12.76 8.63
CA VAL A 25 17.91 13.25 9.92
C VAL A 25 19.39 12.91 10.18
N GLY A 26 20.07 12.33 9.18
CA GLY A 26 21.50 12.07 9.18
C GLY A 26 21.92 10.70 9.72
N ALA A 27 20.98 9.76 9.88
CA ALA A 27 21.31 8.39 10.25
C ALA A 27 21.85 7.59 9.04
N ASP A 28 22.78 6.68 9.29
CA ASP A 28 23.15 5.64 8.32
C ASP A 28 22.08 4.56 8.30
N VAL A 29 21.41 4.38 7.15
CA VAL A 29 20.22 3.53 7.03
C VAL A 29 20.44 2.41 6.02
N LEU A 30 19.97 1.21 6.32
CA LEU A 30 19.82 0.12 5.37
C LEU A 30 18.34 -0.23 5.22
N LEU A 31 17.82 -0.17 4.00
CA LEU A 31 16.52 -0.71 3.65
C LEU A 31 16.67 -2.13 3.07
N ILE A 32 16.14 -3.14 3.76
CA ILE A 32 16.10 -4.51 3.27
C ILE A 32 14.74 -4.79 2.64
N THR A 33 14.73 -5.23 1.39
CA THR A 33 13.51 -5.57 0.65
C THR A 33 13.68 -6.90 -0.09
N LEU A 34 12.60 -7.69 -0.18
CA LEU A 34 12.59 -8.96 -0.92
C LEU A 34 12.83 -8.78 -2.43
N ASN A 35 12.41 -7.63 -2.97
CA ASN A 35 12.55 -7.32 -4.39
C ASN A 35 12.66 -5.81 -4.58
N MET A 36 13.79 -5.36 -5.13
CA MET A 36 14.06 -3.94 -5.39
C MET A 36 13.13 -3.34 -6.46
N ASP A 37 12.65 -4.18 -7.39
CA ASP A 37 11.71 -3.74 -8.43
C ASP A 37 10.26 -3.64 -7.92
N HIS A 38 10.03 -4.03 -6.67
CA HIS A 38 8.72 -3.94 -6.01
C HIS A 38 8.67 -2.90 -4.87
N ILE A 39 9.69 -2.06 -4.74
CA ILE A 39 9.69 -0.94 -3.78
C ILE A 39 8.47 -0.05 -4.04
N ALA A 40 7.73 0.29 -2.97
CA ALA A 40 6.52 1.12 -3.00
C ALA A 40 5.42 0.67 -3.98
N GLN A 41 5.35 -0.62 -4.33
CA GLN A 41 4.35 -1.12 -5.26
C GLN A 41 2.92 -0.95 -4.72
N MET A 42 2.07 -0.31 -5.53
CA MET A 42 0.65 -0.10 -5.24
C MET A 42 -0.17 -1.38 -5.53
N SER A 43 -0.19 -2.32 -4.60
CA SER A 43 -0.79 -3.65 -4.78
C SER A 43 -2.32 -3.64 -4.75
N CYS A 44 -2.92 -2.76 -3.95
CA CYS A 44 -4.37 -2.69 -3.77
C CYS A 44 -5.00 -1.76 -4.82
N ASN A 45 -4.92 -0.45 -4.58
CA ASN A 45 -5.42 0.59 -5.48
C ASN A 45 -4.26 1.47 -5.95
N PRO A 46 -4.30 2.00 -7.16
CA PRO A 46 -3.34 3.00 -7.62
C PRO A 46 -3.71 4.39 -7.07
N ALA A 47 -3.88 4.50 -5.77
CA ALA A 47 -4.33 5.73 -5.15
C ALA A 47 -3.69 5.95 -3.78
N VAL A 48 -3.39 7.22 -3.49
CA VAL A 48 -2.92 7.70 -2.20
C VAL A 48 -3.98 8.62 -1.58
N GLY A 49 -4.14 8.54 -0.28
CA GLY A 49 -5.10 9.37 0.46
C GLY A 49 -6.52 8.82 0.46
N GLY A 50 -7.50 9.71 0.48
CA GLY A 50 -8.91 9.40 0.67
C GLY A 50 -9.35 9.49 2.12
N ILE A 51 -10.61 9.14 2.39
CA ILE A 51 -11.24 9.29 3.71
C ILE A 51 -10.42 8.57 4.79
N ALA A 52 -10.10 9.27 5.87
CA ALA A 52 -9.29 8.84 7.01
C ALA A 52 -7.83 8.46 6.64
N LYS A 53 -7.36 8.83 5.46
CA LYS A 53 -5.99 8.54 5.00
C LYS A 53 -5.30 9.80 4.48
N GLY A 54 -6.00 10.64 3.70
CA GLY A 54 -5.44 11.85 3.13
C GLY A 54 -4.90 12.83 4.17
N GLN A 55 -5.54 12.93 5.31
CA GLN A 55 -5.07 13.73 6.45
C GLN A 55 -3.71 13.23 6.96
N VAL A 56 -3.56 11.90 7.16
CA VAL A 56 -2.31 11.30 7.62
C VAL A 56 -1.19 11.50 6.60
N VAL A 57 -1.49 11.42 5.30
CA VAL A 57 -0.49 11.72 4.26
C VAL A 57 -0.01 13.17 4.35
N ARG A 58 -0.93 14.13 4.59
CA ARG A 58 -0.57 15.53 4.81
C ARG A 58 0.29 15.75 6.06
N GLU A 59 -0.01 15.03 7.15
CA GLU A 59 0.79 15.08 8.37
C GLU A 59 2.21 14.55 8.15
N ILE A 60 2.34 13.42 7.45
CA ILE A 60 3.63 12.84 7.07
C ILE A 60 4.39 13.81 6.15
N ASP A 61 3.72 14.38 5.16
CA ASP A 61 4.31 15.36 4.25
C ASP A 61 4.82 16.59 4.98
N ALA A 62 4.03 17.14 5.93
CA ALA A 62 4.44 18.28 6.74
C ALA A 62 5.71 18.01 7.57
N MET A 63 5.98 16.76 7.90
CA MET A 63 7.23 16.33 8.54
C MET A 63 8.36 16.04 7.55
N GLY A 64 8.14 16.29 6.24
CA GLY A 64 9.11 16.06 5.20
C GLY A 64 9.17 14.62 4.66
N GLY A 65 8.04 13.90 4.70
CA GLY A 65 7.93 12.55 4.16
C GLY A 65 7.95 12.50 2.63
N ALA A 66 8.24 11.34 2.08
CA ALA A 66 8.40 11.09 0.65
C ALA A 66 7.06 10.93 -0.09
N GLN A 67 6.04 10.39 0.58
CA GLN A 67 4.83 9.91 -0.09
C GLN A 67 4.04 11.02 -0.79
N GLY A 68 3.92 12.19 -0.16
CA GLY A 68 3.24 13.34 -0.77
C GLY A 68 3.92 13.78 -2.06
N PHE A 69 5.22 13.98 -2.02
CA PHE A 69 6.05 14.38 -3.15
C PHE A 69 5.99 13.39 -4.32
N VAL A 70 6.16 12.09 -4.05
CA VAL A 70 6.09 11.04 -5.07
C VAL A 70 4.66 10.89 -5.62
N THR A 71 3.65 11.11 -4.78
CA THR A 71 2.24 11.09 -5.21
C THR A 71 1.98 12.18 -6.24
N ASP A 72 2.46 13.39 -6.01
CA ASP A 72 2.24 14.50 -6.94
C ASP A 72 2.92 14.24 -8.28
N ALA A 73 4.14 13.71 -8.28
CA ALA A 73 4.84 13.33 -9.52
C ALA A 73 4.08 12.25 -10.31
N ALA A 74 3.44 11.30 -9.63
CA ALA A 74 2.73 10.19 -10.25
C ALA A 74 1.22 10.41 -10.41
N SER A 75 0.69 11.55 -9.97
CA SER A 75 -0.75 11.84 -9.98
C SER A 75 -1.31 11.88 -11.40
N ILE A 76 -2.40 11.15 -11.62
CA ILE A 76 -3.19 11.20 -12.85
C ILE A 76 -4.60 11.78 -12.63
N GLN A 77 -5.04 11.85 -11.39
CA GLN A 77 -6.27 12.53 -10.99
C GLN A 77 -6.19 12.90 -9.51
N PHE A 78 -6.38 14.16 -9.18
CA PHE A 78 -6.53 14.63 -7.81
C PHE A 78 -7.98 15.02 -7.50
N ARG A 79 -8.43 14.72 -6.27
CA ARG A 79 -9.73 15.15 -5.77
C ARG A 79 -9.71 15.37 -4.26
N MET A 80 -10.39 16.44 -3.82
CA MET A 80 -10.69 16.66 -2.40
C MET A 80 -12.04 16.03 -2.05
N LEU A 81 -12.03 14.90 -1.34
CA LEU A 81 -13.24 14.23 -0.89
C LEU A 81 -13.88 14.97 0.29
N ASN A 82 -15.20 14.82 0.45
CA ASN A 82 -15.99 15.39 1.55
C ASN A 82 -16.04 16.94 1.58
N ARG A 83 -15.83 17.65 0.46
CA ARG A 83 -15.92 19.12 0.42
C ARG A 83 -17.23 19.65 1.00
N THR A 84 -18.35 18.98 0.79
CA THR A 84 -19.67 19.38 1.30
C THR A 84 -19.87 19.16 2.80
N LYS A 85 -18.96 18.44 3.46
CA LYS A 85 -19.06 18.06 4.89
C LYS A 85 -18.25 18.96 5.81
N GLY A 86 -17.52 19.92 5.25
CA GLY A 86 -16.69 20.86 5.98
C GLY A 86 -15.22 20.49 6.11
N PRO A 87 -14.35 21.48 6.40
CA PRO A 87 -12.89 21.36 6.31
C PRO A 87 -12.28 20.28 7.21
N ALA A 88 -12.86 20.05 8.38
CA ALA A 88 -12.35 19.03 9.33
C ALA A 88 -12.33 17.60 8.79
N VAL A 89 -13.12 17.33 7.75
CA VAL A 89 -13.20 15.99 7.13
C VAL A 89 -12.81 16.00 5.66
N TRP A 90 -12.26 17.10 5.17
CA TRP A 90 -11.69 17.13 3.82
C TRP A 90 -10.57 16.13 3.72
N SER A 91 -10.61 15.32 2.67
CA SER A 91 -9.69 14.22 2.51
C SER A 91 -9.11 14.21 1.11
N PRO A 92 -7.88 14.70 0.93
CA PRO A 92 -7.23 14.68 -0.37
C PRO A 92 -7.03 13.23 -0.83
N ARG A 93 -7.24 13.00 -2.11
CA ARG A 93 -7.02 11.72 -2.76
C ARG A 93 -6.44 11.93 -4.15
N SER A 94 -5.33 11.29 -4.45
CA SER A 94 -4.78 11.18 -5.79
C SER A 94 -4.89 9.75 -6.31
N GLN A 95 -5.33 9.62 -7.56
CA GLN A 95 -5.11 8.42 -8.35
C GLN A 95 -3.76 8.57 -9.03
N CYS A 96 -2.95 7.52 -9.04
CA CYS A 96 -1.59 7.56 -9.53
C CYS A 96 -1.37 6.60 -10.70
N ASP A 97 -0.45 6.96 -11.60
CA ASP A 97 0.21 5.96 -12.42
C ASP A 97 1.11 5.13 -11.52
N LYS A 98 0.73 3.88 -11.28
CA LYS A 98 1.42 3.01 -10.32
C LYS A 98 2.86 2.70 -10.70
N VAL A 99 3.19 2.72 -12.01
CA VAL A 99 4.55 2.46 -12.51
C VAL A 99 5.41 3.68 -12.28
N VAL A 100 4.90 4.85 -12.60
CA VAL A 100 5.58 6.12 -12.33
C VAL A 100 5.81 6.30 -10.83
N TYR A 101 4.78 6.03 -10.00
CA TYR A 101 4.90 6.11 -8.54
C TYR A 101 6.02 5.21 -8.00
N GLN A 102 6.04 3.96 -8.43
CA GLN A 102 7.04 2.99 -8.01
C GLN A 102 8.46 3.40 -8.41
N ARG A 103 8.63 3.82 -9.68
CA ARG A 103 9.92 4.30 -10.19
C ARG A 103 10.37 5.57 -9.49
N ALA A 104 9.46 6.50 -9.26
CA ALA A 104 9.76 7.76 -8.58
C ALA A 104 10.21 7.52 -7.13
N MET A 105 9.51 6.66 -6.38
CA MET A 105 9.91 6.31 -5.02
C MET A 105 11.27 5.59 -5.00
N LYS A 106 11.48 4.62 -5.90
CA LYS A 106 12.75 3.89 -5.97
C LYS A 106 13.90 4.86 -6.23
N LEU A 107 13.78 5.72 -7.24
CA LEU A 107 14.79 6.72 -7.57
C LEU A 107 15.07 7.67 -6.39
N LEU A 108 14.01 8.16 -5.75
CA LEU A 108 14.16 9.04 -4.58
C LEU A 108 14.99 8.37 -3.47
N LEU A 109 14.74 7.09 -3.19
CA LEU A 109 15.47 6.37 -2.15
C LEU A 109 16.93 6.08 -2.58
N GLU A 110 17.16 5.71 -3.83
CA GLU A 110 18.50 5.44 -4.38
C GLU A 110 19.39 6.70 -4.39
N GLU A 111 18.81 7.88 -4.59
CA GLU A 111 19.48 9.17 -4.57
C GLU A 111 19.55 9.81 -3.17
N THR A 112 18.97 9.18 -2.16
CA THR A 112 18.98 9.72 -0.79
C THR A 112 20.34 9.42 -0.14
N PRO A 113 21.10 10.43 0.31
CA PRO A 113 22.36 10.22 1.05
C PRO A 113 22.15 9.37 2.30
N ASN A 114 23.15 8.59 2.68
CA ASN A 114 23.16 7.73 3.87
C ASN A 114 22.09 6.61 3.85
N LEU A 115 21.50 6.31 2.71
CA LEU A 115 20.55 5.23 2.53
C LEU A 115 21.06 4.18 1.57
N ASP A 116 21.35 2.99 2.08
CA ASP A 116 21.69 1.81 1.29
C ASP A 116 20.44 0.93 1.12
N ILE A 117 20.34 0.25 -0.01
CA ILE A 117 19.23 -0.69 -0.29
C ILE A 117 19.81 -2.07 -0.56
N LEU A 118 19.29 -3.08 0.14
CA LEU A 118 19.69 -4.48 -0.01
C LEU A 118 18.49 -5.34 -0.42
N GLN A 119 18.63 -6.06 -1.53
CA GLN A 119 17.66 -7.10 -1.88
C GLN A 119 17.98 -8.39 -1.12
N ALA A 120 17.23 -8.62 -0.04
CA ALA A 120 17.38 -9.80 0.80
C ALA A 120 16.09 -10.07 1.60
N GLU A 121 15.95 -11.29 2.13
CA GLU A 121 14.98 -11.62 3.17
C GLU A 121 15.65 -11.48 4.55
N ALA A 122 15.11 -10.63 5.41
CA ALA A 122 15.49 -10.62 6.81
C ALA A 122 14.86 -11.83 7.51
N THR A 123 15.67 -12.65 8.18
CA THR A 123 15.23 -13.91 8.77
C THR A 123 15.27 -13.94 10.28
N GLY A 124 16.04 -13.04 10.90
CA GLY A 124 16.20 -13.02 12.34
C GLY A 124 16.79 -11.72 12.89
N PHE A 125 16.94 -11.70 14.19
CA PHE A 125 17.51 -10.57 14.94
C PHE A 125 18.72 -11.04 15.75
N LEU A 126 19.75 -10.21 15.81
CA LEU A 126 20.85 -10.37 16.75
C LEU A 126 20.45 -9.64 18.04
N VAL A 127 20.44 -10.37 19.14
CA VAL A 127 20.01 -9.83 20.44
C VAL A 127 21.10 -10.11 21.48
N GLU A 128 21.60 -9.07 22.12
CA GLU A 128 22.59 -9.16 23.18
C GLU A 128 22.10 -8.34 24.40
N ASN A 129 22.11 -8.95 25.57
CA ASN A 129 21.67 -8.32 26.82
C ASN A 129 20.27 -7.66 26.73
N GLY A 130 19.34 -8.29 25.98
CA GLY A 130 17.98 -7.80 25.79
C GLY A 130 17.85 -6.61 24.83
N ARG A 131 18.89 -6.30 24.07
CA ARG A 131 18.89 -5.25 23.05
C ARG A 131 19.17 -5.85 21.69
N ILE A 132 18.52 -5.29 20.65
CA ILE A 132 18.84 -5.63 19.26
C ILE A 132 20.20 -5.00 18.93
N THR A 133 21.09 -5.81 18.38
CA THR A 133 22.43 -5.41 17.90
C THR A 133 22.60 -5.61 16.40
N GLY A 134 21.59 -6.20 15.72
CA GLY A 134 21.64 -6.41 14.29
C GLY A 134 20.49 -7.25 13.75
N VAL A 135 20.57 -7.50 12.46
CA VAL A 135 19.62 -8.32 11.70
C VAL A 135 20.38 -9.42 10.95
N GLU A 136 19.78 -10.59 10.83
CA GLU A 136 20.27 -11.68 10.02
C GLU A 136 19.42 -11.83 8.75
N ASN A 137 20.06 -12.11 7.61
CA ASN A 137 19.38 -12.38 6.34
C ASN A 137 19.42 -13.88 5.97
N GLN A 138 18.74 -14.25 4.87
CA GLN A 138 18.68 -15.64 4.39
C GLN A 138 20.03 -16.23 3.94
N PHE A 139 21.04 -15.40 3.76
CA PHE A 139 22.40 -15.85 3.39
C PHE A 139 23.28 -16.13 4.62
N GLY A 140 22.75 -15.83 5.83
CA GLY A 140 23.50 -15.93 7.08
C GLY A 140 24.37 -14.69 7.37
N ASP A 141 24.22 -13.63 6.59
CA ASP A 141 24.91 -12.37 6.86
C ASP A 141 24.36 -11.73 8.12
N ARG A 142 25.26 -11.29 9.00
CA ARG A 142 24.95 -10.57 10.21
C ARG A 142 25.22 -9.09 10.02
N ILE A 143 24.17 -8.30 9.96
CA ILE A 143 24.20 -6.87 9.67
C ILE A 143 24.05 -6.10 11.01
N PRO A 144 25.14 -5.52 11.53
CA PRO A 144 25.07 -4.80 12.79
C PRO A 144 24.27 -3.51 12.65
N CYS A 145 23.41 -3.23 13.64
CA CYS A 145 22.65 -1.98 13.69
C CYS A 145 22.22 -1.63 15.11
N ARG A 146 21.90 -0.36 15.34
CA ARG A 146 21.45 0.17 16.64
C ARG A 146 19.93 0.09 16.83
N ALA A 147 19.18 0.13 15.73
CA ALA A 147 17.72 0.06 15.75
C ALA A 147 17.18 -0.67 14.52
N VAL A 148 16.01 -1.30 14.65
CA VAL A 148 15.31 -1.98 13.58
C VAL A 148 13.87 -1.48 13.48
N VAL A 149 13.44 -1.14 12.27
CA VAL A 149 12.05 -0.78 11.96
C VAL A 149 11.45 -1.88 11.08
N VAL A 150 10.40 -2.55 11.58
CA VAL A 150 9.77 -3.67 10.89
C VAL A 150 8.49 -3.20 10.20
N THR A 151 8.46 -3.25 8.86
CA THR A 151 7.37 -2.77 8.02
C THR A 151 6.93 -3.81 6.97
N THR A 152 6.73 -5.02 7.41
CA THR A 152 6.51 -6.21 6.56
C THR A 152 5.17 -6.24 5.81
N GLY A 153 4.25 -5.34 6.09
CA GLY A 153 2.97 -5.22 5.39
C GLY A 153 2.18 -6.53 5.39
N THR A 154 1.87 -7.05 4.22
CA THR A 154 1.11 -8.30 4.02
C THR A 154 1.98 -9.55 3.93
N PHE A 155 3.32 -9.41 4.07
CA PHE A 155 4.25 -10.51 3.81
C PHE A 155 4.50 -11.40 5.02
N LEU A 156 4.39 -10.85 6.25
CA LEU A 156 4.70 -11.58 7.48
C LEU A 156 3.76 -12.78 7.65
N ASN A 157 4.30 -13.99 7.40
CA ASN A 157 3.51 -15.23 7.34
C ASN A 157 2.25 -15.06 6.49
N GLY A 158 2.42 -14.41 5.33
CA GLY A 158 1.34 -13.97 4.46
C GLY A 158 0.54 -15.13 3.86
N LYS A 159 -0.77 -14.92 3.69
CA LYS A 159 -1.67 -15.90 3.09
C LYS A 159 -2.63 -15.20 2.13
N LEU A 160 -2.63 -15.66 0.90
CA LEU A 160 -3.50 -15.16 -0.17
C LEU A 160 -4.76 -16.00 -0.25
N HIS A 161 -5.91 -15.33 -0.47
CA HIS A 161 -7.20 -15.95 -0.67
C HIS A 161 -7.77 -15.56 -2.02
N TYR A 162 -8.14 -16.55 -2.83
CA TYR A 162 -8.84 -16.41 -4.10
C TYR A 162 -10.11 -17.25 -4.04
N GLY A 163 -11.23 -16.64 -3.70
CA GLY A 163 -12.42 -17.38 -3.30
C GLY A 163 -12.11 -18.35 -2.17
N MET A 164 -12.48 -19.59 -2.31
CA MET A 164 -12.24 -20.65 -1.31
C MET A 164 -10.82 -21.22 -1.32
N ARG A 165 -10.02 -20.92 -2.32
CA ARG A 165 -8.63 -21.38 -2.41
C ARG A 165 -7.71 -20.41 -1.66
N ASN A 166 -6.70 -20.97 -1.01
CA ASN A 166 -5.68 -20.16 -0.34
C ASN A 166 -4.31 -20.83 -0.45
N PHE A 167 -3.27 -20.00 -0.41
CA PHE A 167 -1.88 -20.44 -0.45
C PHE A 167 -0.96 -19.39 0.19
N PRO A 168 0.26 -19.78 0.60
CA PRO A 168 1.24 -18.84 1.15
C PRO A 168 1.63 -17.78 0.13
N GLY A 169 1.74 -16.54 0.56
CA GLY A 169 2.20 -15.43 -0.27
C GLY A 169 2.01 -14.09 0.42
N GLY A 170 2.90 -13.16 0.19
CA GLY A 170 2.78 -11.78 0.68
C GLY A 170 1.92 -10.92 -0.23
N ARG A 171 2.00 -11.18 -1.52
CA ARG A 171 1.28 -10.56 -2.63
C ARG A 171 1.20 -11.55 -3.79
N ALA A 172 0.28 -11.37 -4.74
CA ALA A 172 0.20 -12.21 -5.92
C ALA A 172 1.54 -12.21 -6.69
N GLY A 173 2.15 -13.41 -6.80
CA GLY A 173 3.46 -13.60 -7.41
C GLY A 173 4.67 -13.44 -6.48
N ASP A 174 4.47 -13.06 -5.22
CA ASP A 174 5.54 -12.88 -4.24
C ASP A 174 5.44 -13.86 -3.07
N PHE A 175 6.57 -14.38 -2.61
CA PHE A 175 6.66 -15.26 -1.46
C PHE A 175 6.35 -14.56 -0.14
N PRO A 176 5.87 -15.28 0.90
CA PRO A 176 5.71 -14.72 2.24
C PRO A 176 7.05 -14.72 2.99
N SER A 177 7.21 -13.82 3.95
CA SER A 177 8.31 -13.84 4.91
C SER A 177 7.87 -14.62 6.16
N ASN A 178 8.27 -15.89 6.23
CA ASN A 178 7.89 -16.78 7.32
C ASN A 178 8.93 -16.81 8.44
N ALA A 179 10.22 -16.80 8.08
CA ALA A 179 11.32 -16.85 9.03
C ALA A 179 11.27 -15.67 10.01
N LEU A 180 11.06 -14.45 9.49
CA LEU A 180 10.95 -13.25 10.31
C LEU A 180 9.75 -13.30 11.26
N SER A 181 8.61 -13.88 10.84
CA SER A 181 7.46 -14.08 11.73
C SER A 181 7.81 -14.96 12.93
N THR A 182 8.55 -16.04 12.68
CA THR A 182 9.04 -16.93 13.73
C THR A 182 10.03 -16.22 14.64
N ALA A 183 10.93 -15.40 14.08
CA ALA A 183 11.91 -14.63 14.84
C ALA A 183 11.24 -13.60 15.75
N LEU A 184 10.25 -12.84 15.24
CA LEU A 184 9.51 -11.87 16.06
C LEU A 184 8.84 -12.52 17.28
N SER A 185 8.25 -13.69 17.12
CA SER A 185 7.61 -14.40 18.24
C SER A 185 8.60 -15.13 19.12
N GLY A 186 9.56 -15.86 18.52
CA GLY A 186 10.48 -16.74 19.25
C GLY A 186 11.67 -16.01 19.87
N GLN A 187 12.30 -15.08 19.15
CA GLN A 187 13.48 -14.36 19.65
C GLN A 187 13.09 -13.12 20.48
N LEU A 188 12.01 -12.42 20.07
CA LEU A 188 11.61 -11.16 20.73
C LEU A 188 10.38 -11.31 21.62
N GLY A 189 9.75 -12.48 21.68
CA GLY A 189 8.57 -12.73 22.50
C GLY A 189 7.31 -11.93 22.11
N LEU A 190 7.25 -11.39 20.89
CA LEU A 190 6.14 -10.57 20.45
C LEU A 190 4.93 -11.44 20.09
N ARG A 191 3.75 -10.99 20.48
CA ARG A 191 2.50 -11.64 20.10
C ARG A 191 2.14 -11.31 18.66
N ILE A 192 1.99 -12.34 17.83
CA ILE A 192 1.60 -12.21 16.43
C ILE A 192 0.09 -12.42 16.28
N GLY A 193 -0.56 -11.52 15.55
CA GLY A 193 -1.97 -11.59 15.20
C GLY A 193 -2.21 -11.64 13.71
N ARG A 194 -3.46 -11.86 13.31
CA ARG A 194 -3.88 -11.85 11.91
C ARG A 194 -4.73 -10.64 11.61
N LEU A 195 -4.35 -9.92 10.56
CA LEU A 195 -5.16 -8.86 9.95
C LEU A 195 -5.55 -9.28 8.55
N LYS A 196 -6.76 -8.90 8.13
CA LYS A 196 -7.27 -9.14 6.77
C LYS A 196 -7.28 -7.82 6.00
N THR A 197 -6.79 -7.85 4.78
CA THR A 197 -6.99 -6.78 3.79
C THR A 197 -7.62 -7.35 2.53
N GLY A 198 -8.19 -6.50 1.68
CA GLY A 198 -8.78 -6.89 0.39
C GLY A 198 -8.19 -6.07 -0.75
N THR A 199 -8.14 -6.69 -1.93
CA THR A 199 -7.75 -6.03 -3.17
C THR A 199 -8.96 -5.99 -4.10
N PRO A 200 -9.31 -4.84 -4.70
CA PRO A 200 -10.42 -4.76 -5.64
C PRO A 200 -10.08 -5.56 -6.92
N PRO A 201 -11.11 -6.10 -7.61
CA PRO A 201 -10.91 -6.83 -8.85
C PRO A 201 -10.32 -5.91 -9.93
N ARG A 202 -9.55 -6.50 -10.85
CA ARG A 202 -9.09 -5.88 -12.08
C ARG A 202 -9.98 -6.34 -13.21
N ILE A 203 -10.64 -5.40 -13.88
CA ILE A 203 -11.56 -5.69 -14.97
C ILE A 203 -10.87 -5.39 -16.28
N LEU A 204 -11.08 -6.25 -17.29
CA LEU A 204 -10.55 -6.05 -18.63
C LEU A 204 -11.28 -4.87 -19.29
N ALA A 205 -10.56 -3.78 -19.59
CA ALA A 205 -11.14 -2.53 -20.07
C ALA A 205 -12.05 -2.70 -21.30
N LYS A 206 -11.69 -3.58 -22.25
CA LYS A 206 -12.50 -3.86 -23.45
C LYS A 206 -13.87 -4.51 -23.17
N THR A 207 -14.11 -5.01 -21.94
CA THR A 207 -15.40 -5.60 -21.55
C THR A 207 -16.28 -4.63 -20.77
N ILE A 208 -15.83 -3.39 -20.56
CA ILE A 208 -16.55 -2.40 -19.79
C ILE A 208 -17.44 -1.58 -20.74
N ASP A 209 -18.72 -1.50 -20.43
CA ASP A 209 -19.64 -0.59 -21.08
C ASP A 209 -19.61 0.79 -20.41
N PHE A 210 -18.72 1.64 -20.88
CA PHE A 210 -18.55 3.00 -20.36
C PHE A 210 -19.77 3.89 -20.57
N SER A 211 -20.67 3.57 -21.52
CA SER A 211 -21.88 4.34 -21.77
C SER A 211 -22.86 4.34 -20.60
N ARG A 212 -22.78 3.32 -19.75
CA ARG A 212 -23.60 3.15 -18.54
C ARG A 212 -23.02 3.82 -17.31
N MET A 213 -21.90 4.52 -17.44
CA MET A 213 -21.16 5.08 -16.32
C MET A 213 -21.19 6.61 -16.34
N LYS A 214 -21.20 7.19 -15.16
CA LYS A 214 -21.06 8.63 -14.98
C LYS A 214 -19.58 9.00 -14.99
N LEU A 215 -19.20 9.94 -15.84
CA LEU A 215 -17.86 10.50 -15.83
C LEU A 215 -17.66 11.35 -14.58
N GLN A 216 -16.51 11.17 -13.94
CA GLN A 216 -16.04 12.00 -12.84
C GLN A 216 -14.72 12.65 -13.26
N GLU A 217 -14.80 13.93 -13.59
CA GLU A 217 -13.64 14.74 -13.98
C GLU A 217 -12.65 14.88 -12.81
N ALA A 218 -11.39 15.13 -13.15
CA ALA A 218 -10.40 15.58 -12.19
C ALA A 218 -10.80 16.99 -11.65
N GLU A 219 -10.52 17.26 -10.41
CA GLU A 219 -10.45 18.63 -9.91
C GLU A 219 -9.08 19.18 -10.32
N GLY A 220 -9.02 20.42 -10.81
CA GLY A 220 -7.83 20.99 -11.46
C GLY A 220 -6.49 20.78 -10.72
N GLN A 221 -5.41 21.07 -11.39
CA GLN A 221 -4.02 20.79 -10.96
C GLN A 221 -3.53 21.64 -9.78
N GLU A 222 -4.35 22.53 -9.24
CA GLU A 222 -3.94 23.51 -8.21
C GLU A 222 -3.75 22.89 -6.81
N GLU A 223 -4.19 21.64 -6.59
CA GLU A 223 -4.07 20.98 -5.30
C GLU A 223 -3.11 19.78 -5.39
N GLU A 224 -2.03 19.89 -4.63
CA GLU A 224 -1.02 18.85 -4.48
C GLU A 224 -0.96 18.33 -3.05
N PHE A 225 -0.37 17.15 -2.82
CA PHE A 225 -0.12 16.65 -1.48
C PHE A 225 1.08 17.33 -0.83
N CYS A 226 2.15 17.56 -1.58
CA CYS A 226 3.39 18.06 -1.06
C CYS A 226 3.32 19.56 -0.79
N CYS A 227 3.62 19.94 0.45
CA CYS A 227 3.59 21.34 0.91
C CYS A 227 4.98 21.93 1.20
N TRP A 228 6.07 21.16 1.04
CA TRP A 228 7.43 21.60 1.34
C TRP A 228 8.28 21.77 0.06
N SER A 229 9.40 22.47 0.19
CA SER A 229 10.27 22.77 -0.94
C SER A 229 10.90 21.51 -1.54
N ARG A 230 10.86 21.44 -2.88
CA ARG A 230 11.39 20.32 -3.67
C ARG A 230 12.79 20.58 -4.23
N GLU A 231 13.35 21.76 -3.97
CA GLU A 231 14.60 22.22 -4.60
C GLU A 231 15.81 21.34 -4.29
N GLN A 232 15.78 20.62 -3.17
CA GLN A 232 16.86 19.73 -2.74
C GLN A 232 16.64 18.27 -3.11
N LEU A 233 15.60 17.97 -3.85
CA LEU A 233 15.26 16.60 -4.24
C LEU A 233 15.64 16.33 -5.69
N PRO A 234 15.94 15.06 -6.04
CA PRO A 234 16.20 14.69 -7.40
C PRO A 234 14.97 14.92 -8.28
N PRO A 235 15.14 15.21 -9.56
CA PRO A 235 14.03 15.26 -10.50
C PRO A 235 13.40 13.88 -10.63
N LEU A 236 12.11 13.78 -10.33
CA LEU A 236 11.38 12.52 -10.42
C LEU A 236 10.73 12.31 -11.80
N PRO A 237 10.53 11.07 -12.24
CA PRO A 237 9.68 10.79 -13.38
C PRO A 237 8.25 11.22 -13.08
N HIS A 238 7.59 11.87 -14.06
CA HIS A 238 6.23 12.36 -13.94
C HIS A 238 5.24 11.54 -14.78
N ALA A 239 4.00 11.48 -14.33
CA ALA A 239 2.91 10.96 -15.12
C ALA A 239 2.69 11.81 -16.38
N ARG A 240 2.33 11.14 -17.50
CA ARG A 240 2.10 11.82 -18.78
C ARG A 240 0.79 12.63 -18.80
N ARG A 241 -0.16 12.29 -17.95
CA ARG A 241 -1.47 12.92 -17.85
C ARG A 241 -1.80 13.12 -16.38
N HIS A 242 -2.41 14.25 -16.07
CA HIS A 242 -2.83 14.63 -14.72
C HIS A 242 -4.34 14.89 -14.62
N ASP A 243 -5.08 14.69 -15.71
CA ASP A 243 -6.48 15.03 -15.89
C ASP A 243 -7.36 13.82 -16.25
N MET A 244 -6.93 12.61 -15.90
CA MET A 244 -7.68 11.40 -16.26
C MET A 244 -8.99 11.31 -15.47
N PRO A 245 -10.14 11.18 -16.15
CA PRO A 245 -11.41 11.01 -15.46
C PRO A 245 -11.55 9.60 -14.87
N CYS A 246 -12.28 9.49 -13.78
CA CYS A 246 -12.82 8.22 -13.30
C CYS A 246 -14.21 7.97 -13.89
N HIS A 247 -14.56 6.71 -14.05
CA HIS A 247 -15.90 6.29 -14.44
C HIS A 247 -16.61 5.68 -13.23
N GLN A 248 -17.78 6.20 -12.92
CA GLN A 248 -18.55 5.81 -11.74
C GLN A 248 -19.80 5.04 -12.14
N VAL A 249 -20.07 3.98 -11.41
CA VAL A 249 -21.31 3.19 -11.50
C VAL A 249 -21.81 2.88 -10.10
N TYR A 250 -23.10 2.80 -9.95
CA TYR A 250 -23.72 2.36 -8.72
C TYR A 250 -24.08 0.86 -8.81
N SER A 251 -23.88 0.13 -7.71
CA SER A 251 -24.47 -1.20 -7.60
C SER A 251 -25.99 -1.10 -7.58
N THR A 252 -26.67 -2.14 -8.02
CA THR A 252 -28.13 -2.24 -7.98
C THR A 252 -28.59 -3.14 -6.84
N GLU A 253 -29.88 -3.15 -6.53
CA GLU A 253 -30.44 -4.10 -5.55
C GLU A 253 -30.24 -5.55 -6.04
N GLU A 254 -30.32 -5.80 -7.34
CA GLU A 254 -30.00 -7.11 -7.91
C GLU A 254 -28.56 -7.53 -7.59
N THR A 255 -27.61 -6.62 -7.73
CA THR A 255 -26.20 -6.86 -7.36
C THR A 255 -26.09 -7.19 -5.86
N ALA A 256 -26.79 -6.45 -5.01
CA ALA A 256 -26.80 -6.71 -3.58
C ALA A 256 -27.45 -8.05 -3.23
N GLN A 257 -28.52 -8.43 -3.96
CA GLN A 257 -29.18 -9.72 -3.77
C GLN A 257 -28.26 -10.88 -4.18
N ILE A 258 -27.55 -10.78 -5.30
CA ILE A 258 -26.55 -11.79 -5.70
C ILE A 258 -25.52 -11.99 -4.58
N VAL A 259 -25.06 -10.92 -3.95
CA VAL A 259 -24.11 -11.02 -2.82
C VAL A 259 -24.74 -11.72 -1.63
N ARG A 260 -25.96 -11.35 -1.25
CA ARG A 260 -26.68 -12.00 -0.12
C ARG A 260 -26.89 -13.49 -0.34
N ASP A 261 -27.30 -13.88 -1.54
CA ASP A 261 -27.57 -15.29 -1.91
C ASP A 261 -26.30 -16.14 -1.93
N ASN A 262 -25.14 -15.51 -2.11
CA ASN A 262 -23.84 -16.18 -2.18
C ASN A 262 -22.92 -15.91 -0.98
N ILE A 263 -23.40 -15.26 0.06
CA ILE A 263 -22.57 -14.86 1.21
C ILE A 263 -21.93 -16.08 1.92
N GLN A 264 -22.61 -17.23 1.92
CA GLN A 264 -22.11 -18.49 2.46
C GLN A 264 -20.84 -18.99 1.74
N PHE A 265 -20.54 -18.51 0.53
CA PHE A 265 -19.32 -18.85 -0.19
C PHE A 265 -18.18 -17.85 0.06
N SER A 266 -18.42 -16.79 0.82
CA SER A 266 -17.36 -15.85 1.19
C SER A 266 -16.43 -16.47 2.25
N PRO A 267 -15.12 -16.57 2.00
CA PRO A 267 -14.15 -17.11 2.97
C PRO A 267 -14.16 -16.37 4.31
N MET A 268 -14.57 -15.11 4.30
CA MET A 268 -14.67 -14.28 5.49
C MET A 268 -15.87 -14.70 6.34
N TYR A 269 -17.01 -14.93 5.72
CA TYR A 269 -18.26 -15.32 6.41
C TYR A 269 -18.31 -16.80 6.78
N GLN A 270 -17.48 -17.63 6.13
CA GLN A 270 -17.27 -19.03 6.54
C GLN A 270 -16.24 -19.20 7.67
N GLY A 271 -15.63 -18.13 8.17
CA GLY A 271 -14.60 -18.20 9.20
C GLY A 271 -13.25 -18.80 8.71
N VAL A 272 -13.07 -18.99 7.41
CA VAL A 272 -11.78 -19.39 6.81
C VAL A 272 -10.73 -18.28 7.00
N ILE A 273 -11.15 -17.03 6.86
CA ILE A 273 -10.33 -15.87 7.16
C ILE A 273 -10.52 -15.49 8.63
N LYS A 274 -9.56 -15.86 9.46
CA LYS A 274 -9.50 -15.51 10.87
C LYS A 274 -8.71 -14.22 11.04
N GLY A 275 -9.34 -13.07 10.88
CA GLY A 275 -8.65 -11.79 11.03
C GLY A 275 -9.60 -10.62 11.14
N ILE A 276 -9.11 -9.53 11.71
CA ILE A 276 -9.86 -8.27 11.80
C ILE A 276 -9.72 -7.55 10.46
N GLY A 277 -10.86 -7.25 9.83
CA GLY A 277 -10.91 -6.44 8.60
C GLY A 277 -10.63 -4.96 8.85
N THR A 278 -10.25 -4.26 7.80
CA THR A 278 -10.01 -2.81 7.84
C THR A 278 -11.32 -2.04 8.06
N ARG A 279 -11.32 -1.10 9.02
CA ARG A 279 -12.52 -0.33 9.38
C ARG A 279 -12.99 0.60 8.24
N TYR A 280 -12.06 1.27 7.57
CA TYR A 280 -12.37 2.31 6.58
C TYR A 280 -12.26 1.83 5.12
N CYS A 281 -12.07 0.54 4.91
CA CYS A 281 -12.03 -0.08 3.59
C CYS A 281 -12.74 -1.45 3.63
N PRO A 282 -14.05 -1.48 3.95
CA PRO A 282 -14.81 -2.72 3.98
C PRO A 282 -14.90 -3.31 2.57
N SER A 283 -14.92 -4.63 2.47
CA SER A 283 -15.21 -5.33 1.23
C SER A 283 -16.63 -5.06 0.74
N PHE A 284 -16.95 -5.44 -0.48
CA PHE A 284 -18.29 -5.19 -1.03
C PHE A 284 -19.35 -6.00 -0.29
N GLU A 285 -19.08 -7.27 0.03
CA GLU A 285 -19.95 -8.10 0.85
C GLU A 285 -20.16 -7.54 2.26
N ASP A 286 -19.10 -6.98 2.88
CA ASP A 286 -19.23 -6.26 4.16
C ASP A 286 -20.18 -5.07 4.07
N LYS A 287 -20.13 -4.33 2.97
CA LYS A 287 -21.03 -3.19 2.75
C LYS A 287 -22.47 -3.63 2.61
N VAL A 288 -22.71 -4.66 1.82
CA VAL A 288 -24.05 -5.21 1.60
C VAL A 288 -24.67 -5.75 2.89
N VAL A 289 -23.88 -6.43 3.72
CA VAL A 289 -24.36 -7.03 4.97
C VAL A 289 -24.52 -5.99 6.08
N ARG A 290 -23.54 -5.07 6.24
CA ARG A 290 -23.56 -4.09 7.34
C ARG A 290 -24.47 -2.90 7.09
N PHE A 291 -24.75 -2.60 5.82
CA PHE A 291 -25.57 -1.46 5.43
C PHE A 291 -26.74 -1.89 4.53
N PRO A 292 -27.63 -2.78 5.00
CA PRO A 292 -28.73 -3.29 4.18
C PRO A 292 -29.72 -2.18 3.75
N GLN A 293 -29.71 -1.05 4.46
CA GLN A 293 -30.52 0.13 4.12
C GLN A 293 -29.90 0.98 3.00
N HIS A 294 -28.68 0.69 2.61
CA HIS A 294 -27.97 1.34 1.51
C HIS A 294 -27.59 0.31 0.44
N PRO A 295 -28.60 -0.20 -0.31
CA PRO A 295 -28.37 -1.27 -1.29
C PRO A 295 -27.48 -0.83 -2.45
N VAL A 296 -27.30 0.48 -2.61
CA VAL A 296 -26.56 1.09 -3.72
C VAL A 296 -25.23 1.61 -3.24
N HIS A 297 -24.14 1.08 -3.81
CA HIS A 297 -22.78 1.50 -3.50
C HIS A 297 -22.11 2.08 -4.74
N LEU A 298 -21.46 3.23 -4.57
CA LEU A 298 -20.68 3.83 -5.63
C LEU A 298 -19.39 3.05 -5.87
N LEU A 299 -19.18 2.65 -7.09
CA LEU A 299 -17.96 2.02 -7.59
C LEU A 299 -17.27 2.99 -8.54
N SER A 300 -15.98 3.21 -8.37
CA SER A 300 -15.18 4.06 -9.26
C SER A 300 -14.15 3.23 -9.99
N LEU A 301 -14.12 3.35 -11.30
CA LEU A 301 -13.15 2.72 -12.18
C LEU A 301 -12.25 3.80 -12.75
N ILE A 302 -10.93 3.60 -12.69
CA ILE A 302 -9.95 4.43 -13.38
C ILE A 302 -9.20 3.60 -14.40
N HIS A 303 -8.94 4.19 -15.57
CA HIS A 303 -8.13 3.56 -16.61
C HIS A 303 -6.66 3.69 -16.21
N ILE A 304 -6.02 2.56 -15.95
CA ILE A 304 -4.58 2.49 -15.73
C ILE A 304 -3.92 2.17 -17.07
N SER A 305 -2.93 2.95 -17.45
CA SER A 305 -2.28 2.89 -18.76
C SER A 305 -1.49 1.62 -19.06
N GLU A 306 -1.40 0.69 -18.12
CA GLU A 306 -0.79 -0.61 -18.36
C GLU A 306 -1.82 -1.71 -18.61
N PRO A 307 -1.55 -2.60 -19.57
CA PRO A 307 -2.25 -3.86 -19.64
C PRO A 307 -1.86 -4.69 -18.41
N THR A 308 -2.59 -4.52 -17.32
CA THR A 308 -2.52 -5.50 -16.25
C THR A 308 -2.94 -6.82 -16.86
N ARG A 309 -2.05 -7.83 -16.81
CA ARG A 309 -2.44 -9.20 -17.18
C ARG A 309 -3.72 -9.52 -16.42
N PRO A 310 -4.77 -9.96 -17.11
CA PRO A 310 -6.00 -10.30 -16.44
C PRO A 310 -5.68 -11.41 -15.44
N ILE A 311 -5.88 -11.12 -14.15
CA ILE A 311 -6.01 -12.19 -13.18
C ILE A 311 -7.38 -12.77 -13.52
N SER A 312 -7.39 -13.90 -14.20
CA SER A 312 -8.63 -14.62 -14.42
C SER A 312 -9.15 -15.06 -13.08
N ILE A 313 -10.21 -14.40 -12.61
CA ILE A 313 -11.02 -14.92 -11.53
C ILE A 313 -11.89 -16.00 -12.21
N SER A 314 -11.45 -17.24 -12.12
CA SER A 314 -12.28 -18.39 -12.44
C SER A 314 -13.06 -18.79 -11.20
#